data_53a85a6b7ada3c972471cdf900c0f7ae
#
_entry.id   53a85a6b7ada3c972471cdf900c0f7ae
#
_cell.length_a   1.000
_cell.length_b   1.000
_cell.length_c   1.000
_cell.angle_alpha   90.00
_cell.angle_beta   90.00
_cell.angle_gamma   90.00
#
_symmetry.space_group_name_H-M   'P 1'
#
loop_
_entity.id
_entity.type
_entity.pdbx_description
1 polymer ?
#
loop_
_entity_poly.entity_id
_entity_poly.type
_entity_poly.pdbx_seq_one_letter_code
_entity_poly.pdbx_strand_id
1 'polypeptide(L)'
;MKKRIRVIQYGVGPIGAALLRLLREKKAIEVIGGIDSDPAKAGRDLGEVVGAPDAPWGVPVVAVAAEMLQESADIVVHATSSYLPDVQDQLLACLAAEACVVSTCEELAYPFRKHPEIAAKLDAEAKTWGVALVGTGVNPGFVMDKLVLTLSAAAQRIESARVTRIVDAGQRRLPLQQKIGAGLSVEEFREKVAGGVIKHHGLPESVAMVSDALGLAVDEITETIEPVVAAKRVRTEFLEVAEGSAAGVHQIARGLAAGQEKIYMELQMYVGATDPRDTIELRGEPSLSLTIPGGTHGDTATAAIVVNTIPAILDAPAGLRTMRDLPICFLPPSAKP
;
A
#
# COMPACT_ATOMS: atom_id res chain seq x y z
N MET A 1 14.69 -27.76 13.70
CA MET A 1 13.64 -26.70 13.63
C MET A 1 13.96 -25.82 12.42
N LYS A 2 12.99 -25.47 11.56
CA LYS A 2 13.26 -24.48 10.51
C LYS A 2 13.66 -23.15 11.18
N LYS A 3 14.70 -22.49 10.67
CA LYS A 3 15.14 -21.15 11.11
C LYS A 3 13.96 -20.19 10.95
N ARG A 4 13.66 -19.36 11.97
CA ARG A 4 12.65 -18.30 11.84
C ARG A 4 13.15 -17.19 10.93
N ILE A 5 12.24 -16.55 10.21
CA ILE A 5 12.51 -15.35 9.42
C ILE A 5 12.70 -14.17 10.38
N ARG A 6 13.87 -13.57 10.38
CA ARG A 6 14.22 -12.43 11.24
C ARG A 6 13.78 -11.12 10.56
N VAL A 7 12.89 -10.40 11.24
CA VAL A 7 12.23 -9.20 10.70
C VAL A 7 12.57 -7.96 11.53
N ILE A 8 12.97 -6.89 10.87
CA ILE A 8 13.01 -5.54 11.44
C ILE A 8 11.81 -4.75 10.91
N GLN A 9 11.08 -4.07 11.80
CA GLN A 9 10.06 -3.11 11.41
C GLN A 9 10.66 -1.71 11.30
N TYR A 10 10.61 -1.10 10.13
CA TYR A 10 11.02 0.29 9.92
C TYR A 10 9.78 1.19 9.77
N GLY A 11 9.59 2.10 10.72
CA GLY A 11 8.37 2.90 10.90
C GLY A 11 7.33 2.19 11.78
N VAL A 12 7.15 2.69 13.00
CA VAL A 12 6.20 2.19 14.01
C VAL A 12 5.02 3.16 14.16
N GLY A 13 4.55 3.68 13.02
CA GLY A 13 3.29 4.42 12.93
C GLY A 13 2.07 3.49 12.97
N PRO A 14 0.85 3.99 12.71
CA PRO A 14 -0.36 3.17 12.78
C PRO A 14 -0.34 1.92 11.89
N ILE A 15 0.21 2.03 10.68
CA ILE A 15 0.36 0.88 9.76
C ILE A 15 1.45 -0.07 10.28
N GLY A 16 2.63 0.46 10.68
CA GLY A 16 3.69 -0.36 11.27
C GLY A 16 3.22 -1.11 12.52
N ALA A 17 2.42 -0.50 13.38
CA ALA A 17 1.82 -1.15 14.54
C ALA A 17 0.85 -2.29 14.14
N ALA A 18 0.05 -2.10 13.08
CA ALA A 18 -0.81 -3.17 12.56
C ALA A 18 0.01 -4.34 11.99
N LEU A 19 1.08 -4.04 11.25
CA LEU A 19 2.04 -5.01 10.74
C LEU A 19 2.69 -5.81 11.87
N LEU A 20 3.21 -5.14 12.88
CA LEU A 20 3.86 -5.76 14.04
C LEU A 20 2.95 -6.74 14.78
N ARG A 21 1.68 -6.36 15.02
CA ARG A 21 0.71 -7.27 15.66
C ARG A 21 0.51 -8.53 14.83
N LEU A 22 0.37 -8.40 13.51
CA LEU A 22 0.19 -9.55 12.62
C LEU A 22 1.47 -10.40 12.50
N LEU A 23 2.66 -9.77 12.43
CA LEU A 23 3.95 -10.47 12.41
C LEU A 23 4.14 -11.33 13.67
N ARG A 24 3.77 -10.78 14.83
CA ARG A 24 3.88 -11.48 16.11
C ARG A 24 3.05 -12.78 16.19
N GLU A 25 1.92 -12.83 15.50
CA GLU A 25 1.07 -14.04 15.41
C GLU A 25 1.69 -15.16 14.56
N LYS A 26 2.69 -14.85 13.73
CA LYS A 26 3.29 -15.81 12.79
C LYS A 26 4.43 -16.59 13.45
N LYS A 27 4.22 -17.88 13.74
CA LYS A 27 5.25 -18.75 14.37
C LYS A 27 6.57 -18.84 13.59
N ALA A 28 6.54 -18.65 12.28
CA ALA A 28 7.71 -18.68 11.41
C ALA A 28 8.50 -17.37 11.42
N ILE A 29 7.99 -16.32 12.06
CA ILE A 29 8.57 -14.98 12.08
C ILE A 29 9.11 -14.66 13.47
N GLU A 30 10.23 -13.96 13.50
CA GLU A 30 10.85 -13.41 14.70
C GLU A 30 11.09 -11.91 14.45
N VAL A 31 10.34 -11.06 15.15
CA VAL A 31 10.58 -9.61 15.14
C VAL A 31 11.75 -9.33 16.07
N ILE A 32 12.85 -8.80 15.53
CA ILE A 32 14.11 -8.59 16.25
C ILE A 32 14.36 -7.13 16.62
N GLY A 33 13.63 -6.17 16.02
CA GLY A 33 13.80 -4.75 16.30
C GLY A 33 12.78 -3.88 15.60
N GLY A 34 12.69 -2.63 16.05
CA GLY A 34 11.95 -1.57 15.42
C GLY A 34 12.79 -0.32 15.22
N ILE A 35 12.55 0.41 14.14
CA ILE A 35 13.17 1.70 13.83
C ILE A 35 12.06 2.74 13.75
N ASP A 36 12.14 3.80 14.55
CA ASP A 36 11.23 4.94 14.46
C ASP A 36 11.93 6.21 15.00
N SER A 37 11.92 7.27 14.23
CA SER A 37 12.56 8.54 14.60
C SER A 37 11.84 9.35 15.68
N ASP A 38 10.62 8.95 16.06
CA ASP A 38 9.83 9.59 17.10
C ASP A 38 10.49 9.37 18.47
N PRO A 39 10.99 10.43 19.14
CA PRO A 39 11.65 10.30 20.44
C PRO A 39 10.72 9.75 21.54
N ALA A 40 9.41 9.83 21.38
CA ALA A 40 8.45 9.23 22.31
C ALA A 40 8.41 7.69 22.24
N LYS A 41 8.98 7.10 21.20
CA LYS A 41 9.04 5.65 20.99
C LYS A 41 10.43 5.08 21.15
N ALA A 42 11.46 5.84 20.80
CA ALA A 42 12.86 5.42 20.91
C ALA A 42 13.22 4.98 22.33
N GLY A 43 13.92 3.86 22.44
CA GLY A 43 14.34 3.26 23.72
C GLY A 43 13.24 2.43 24.42
N ARG A 44 12.00 2.42 23.89
CA ARG A 44 10.89 1.65 24.47
C ARG A 44 10.79 0.26 23.85
N ASP A 45 10.09 -0.64 24.54
CA ASP A 45 9.75 -1.94 24.03
C ASP A 45 8.68 -1.84 22.92
N LEU A 46 8.87 -2.61 21.84
CA LEU A 46 7.95 -2.62 20.69
C LEU A 46 6.52 -3.02 21.10
N GLY A 47 6.36 -4.03 21.97
CA GLY A 47 5.05 -4.48 22.42
C GLY A 47 4.29 -3.37 23.16
N GLU A 48 4.99 -2.59 23.96
CA GLU A 48 4.41 -1.43 24.65
C GLU A 48 4.03 -0.31 23.68
N VAL A 49 4.91 0.00 22.71
CA VAL A 49 4.67 1.06 21.71
C VAL A 49 3.44 0.73 20.84
N VAL A 50 3.24 -0.52 20.47
CA VAL A 50 2.08 -0.91 19.66
C VAL A 50 0.83 -1.22 20.49
N GLY A 51 0.90 -1.11 21.84
CA GLY A 51 -0.21 -1.41 22.73
C GLY A 51 -0.64 -2.88 22.67
N ALA A 52 0.33 -3.79 22.61
CA ALA A 52 0.05 -5.21 22.55
C ALA A 52 -0.41 -5.75 23.92
N PRO A 53 -1.36 -6.72 23.96
CA PRO A 53 -1.88 -7.25 25.21
C PRO A 53 -0.85 -8.11 25.97
N ASP A 54 0.14 -8.65 25.28
CA ASP A 54 1.24 -9.48 25.80
C ASP A 54 2.58 -8.71 25.92
N ALA A 55 2.54 -7.39 25.99
CA ALA A 55 3.74 -6.57 26.23
C ALA A 55 4.30 -6.76 27.65
N PRO A 56 5.64 -6.60 27.85
CA PRO A 56 6.67 -6.28 26.85
C PRO A 56 7.09 -7.50 26.00
N TRP A 57 7.61 -7.22 24.78
CA TRP A 57 8.15 -8.26 23.90
C TRP A 57 9.64 -8.50 24.09
N GLY A 58 10.34 -7.65 24.79
CA GLY A 58 11.79 -7.67 24.92
C GLY A 58 12.52 -7.22 23.65
N VAL A 59 11.85 -6.46 22.80
CA VAL A 59 12.35 -6.01 21.50
C VAL A 59 12.39 -4.47 21.46
N PRO A 60 13.57 -3.85 21.26
CA PRO A 60 13.71 -2.41 21.35
C PRO A 60 13.24 -1.68 20.09
N VAL A 61 12.82 -0.42 20.26
CA VAL A 61 12.71 0.58 19.20
C VAL A 61 13.94 1.46 19.26
N VAL A 62 14.62 1.65 18.12
CA VAL A 62 15.77 2.56 18.00
C VAL A 62 15.44 3.75 17.12
N ALA A 63 16.03 4.92 17.40
CA ALA A 63 15.85 6.11 16.58
C ALA A 63 16.78 6.13 15.36
N VAL A 64 17.98 5.55 15.50
CA VAL A 64 19.02 5.56 14.47
C VAL A 64 19.02 4.23 13.73
N ALA A 65 18.62 4.27 12.46
CA ALA A 65 18.47 3.04 11.65
C ALA A 65 19.77 2.22 11.58
N ALA A 66 20.92 2.87 11.48
CA ALA A 66 22.22 2.20 11.40
C ALA A 66 22.52 1.30 12.61
N GLU A 67 21.98 1.60 13.79
CA GLU A 67 22.17 0.76 14.98
C GLU A 67 21.43 -0.58 14.83
N MET A 68 20.20 -0.55 14.32
CA MET A 68 19.38 -1.75 14.15
C MET A 68 19.75 -2.54 12.91
N LEU A 69 20.16 -1.87 11.83
CA LEU A 69 20.54 -2.53 10.58
C LEU A 69 21.89 -3.28 10.64
N GLN A 70 22.64 -3.17 11.75
CA GLN A 70 23.78 -4.05 12.03
C GLN A 70 23.35 -5.46 12.46
N GLU A 71 22.10 -5.62 12.92
CA GLU A 71 21.53 -6.91 13.23
C GLU A 71 21.22 -7.67 11.92
N SER A 72 21.66 -8.93 11.83
CA SER A 72 21.40 -9.75 10.65
C SER A 72 19.91 -10.07 10.54
N ALA A 73 19.17 -9.30 9.75
CA ALA A 73 17.77 -9.53 9.43
C ALA A 73 17.62 -10.21 8.06
N ASP A 74 16.65 -11.11 7.91
CA ASP A 74 16.32 -11.66 6.60
C ASP A 74 15.51 -10.64 5.78
N ILE A 75 14.71 -9.78 6.45
CA ILE A 75 13.84 -8.80 5.78
C ILE A 75 13.54 -7.59 6.67
N VAL A 76 13.44 -6.42 6.05
CA VAL A 76 12.89 -5.20 6.65
C VAL A 76 11.48 -4.97 6.13
N VAL A 77 10.52 -4.84 7.04
CA VAL A 77 9.16 -4.38 6.74
C VAL A 77 9.12 -2.88 6.96
N HIS A 78 8.99 -2.14 5.86
CA HIS A 78 9.16 -0.68 5.83
C HIS A 78 7.81 0.04 5.67
N ALA A 79 7.50 1.00 6.56
CA ALA A 79 6.23 1.72 6.62
C ALA A 79 6.39 3.14 7.16
N THR A 80 7.08 4.03 6.43
CA THR A 80 7.42 5.40 6.87
C THR A 80 6.71 6.48 6.07
N SER A 81 6.82 6.52 4.74
CA SER A 81 6.23 7.55 3.87
C SER A 81 5.65 6.93 2.60
N SER A 82 4.72 7.67 1.97
CA SER A 82 4.11 7.36 0.67
C SER A 82 4.99 7.77 -0.51
N TYR A 83 5.94 8.70 -0.29
CA TYR A 83 6.75 9.32 -1.33
C TYR A 83 8.10 8.62 -1.46
N LEU A 84 8.42 8.16 -2.66
CA LEU A 84 9.66 7.41 -2.92
C LEU A 84 10.93 8.25 -2.71
N PRO A 85 11.00 9.54 -3.09
CA PRO A 85 12.16 10.37 -2.79
C PRO A 85 12.48 10.50 -1.30
N ASP A 86 11.44 10.55 -0.43
CA ASP A 86 11.62 10.70 1.02
C ASP A 86 12.22 9.45 1.68
N VAL A 87 12.02 8.29 1.07
CA VAL A 87 12.43 6.98 1.63
C VAL A 87 13.59 6.32 0.90
N GLN A 88 14.07 6.93 -0.18
CA GLN A 88 15.16 6.36 -0.99
C GLN A 88 16.37 5.96 -0.14
N ASP A 89 16.86 6.85 0.71
CA ASP A 89 18.04 6.58 1.53
C ASP A 89 17.78 5.52 2.61
N GLN A 90 16.55 5.45 3.13
CA GLN A 90 16.13 4.39 4.06
C GLN A 90 16.16 3.02 3.37
N LEU A 91 15.63 2.94 2.15
CA LEU A 91 15.61 1.70 1.36
C LEU A 91 17.04 1.26 0.99
N LEU A 92 17.88 2.19 0.55
CA LEU A 92 19.30 1.92 0.25
C LEU A 92 20.06 1.40 1.47
N ALA A 93 19.83 1.96 2.65
CA ALA A 93 20.43 1.48 3.89
C ALA A 93 19.99 0.06 4.25
N CYS A 94 18.71 -0.28 4.04
CA CYS A 94 18.21 -1.65 4.23
C CYS A 94 18.86 -2.64 3.25
N LEU A 95 19.00 -2.27 1.98
CA LEU A 95 19.67 -3.10 0.97
C LEU A 95 21.14 -3.33 1.30
N ALA A 96 21.86 -2.28 1.73
CA ALA A 96 23.25 -2.37 2.13
C ALA A 96 23.47 -3.24 3.40
N ALA A 97 22.42 -3.42 4.21
CA ALA A 97 22.41 -4.37 5.31
C ALA A 97 22.08 -5.82 4.89
N GLU A 98 22.11 -6.10 3.57
CA GLU A 98 21.81 -7.40 2.96
C GLU A 98 20.41 -7.96 3.34
N ALA A 99 19.45 -7.08 3.64
CA ALA A 99 18.09 -7.47 3.97
C ALA A 99 17.14 -7.24 2.78
N CYS A 100 16.28 -8.22 2.49
CA CYS A 100 15.14 -7.99 1.60
C CYS A 100 14.22 -6.89 2.17
N VAL A 101 13.42 -6.24 1.30
CA VAL A 101 12.52 -5.17 1.76
C VAL A 101 11.11 -5.37 1.22
N VAL A 102 10.10 -5.32 2.09
CA VAL A 102 8.71 -5.10 1.72
C VAL A 102 8.26 -3.75 2.26
N SER A 103 7.85 -2.85 1.39
CA SER A 103 7.49 -1.47 1.77
C SER A 103 6.05 -1.15 1.46
N THR A 104 5.42 -0.35 2.33
CA THR A 104 4.11 0.26 2.09
C THR A 104 4.19 1.61 1.37
N CYS A 105 5.37 2.02 0.91
CA CYS A 105 5.53 3.22 0.10
C CYS A 105 4.78 3.05 -1.22
N GLU A 106 3.72 3.82 -1.42
CA GLU A 106 2.82 3.68 -2.56
C GLU A 106 3.53 3.95 -3.88
N GLU A 107 4.41 4.95 -3.96
CA GLU A 107 5.15 5.26 -5.18
C GLU A 107 6.16 4.17 -5.56
N LEU A 108 6.61 3.35 -4.60
CA LEU A 108 7.49 2.20 -4.86
C LEU A 108 6.76 1.03 -5.53
N ALA A 109 5.42 0.98 -5.49
CA ALA A 109 4.67 -0.13 -6.08
C ALA A 109 4.92 -0.28 -7.59
N TYR A 110 5.08 0.83 -8.32
CA TYR A 110 5.48 0.84 -9.74
C TYR A 110 6.19 2.15 -10.11
N PRO A 111 7.48 2.33 -9.72
CA PRO A 111 8.17 3.61 -9.80
C PRO A 111 8.71 3.99 -11.20
N PHE A 112 8.66 3.06 -12.16
CA PHE A 112 9.42 3.15 -13.42
C PHE A 112 9.06 4.35 -14.31
N ARG A 113 7.83 4.85 -14.24
CA ARG A 113 7.39 6.02 -15.02
C ARG A 113 7.62 7.32 -14.29
N LYS A 114 7.38 7.35 -12.99
CA LYS A 114 7.44 8.57 -12.18
C LYS A 114 8.85 8.87 -11.66
N HIS A 115 9.55 7.83 -11.24
CA HIS A 115 10.87 7.91 -10.61
C HIS A 115 11.88 6.95 -11.24
N PRO A 116 12.12 7.02 -12.58
CA PRO A 116 12.95 6.03 -13.29
C PRO A 116 14.38 5.94 -12.77
N GLU A 117 14.98 7.07 -12.38
CA GLU A 117 16.35 7.12 -11.86
C GLU A 117 16.45 6.46 -10.47
N ILE A 118 15.48 6.73 -9.57
CA ILE A 118 15.43 6.10 -8.26
C ILE A 118 15.19 4.60 -8.41
N ALA A 119 14.28 4.21 -9.30
CA ALA A 119 14.00 2.80 -9.59
C ALA A 119 15.24 2.06 -10.08
N ALA A 120 15.98 2.65 -11.03
CA ALA A 120 17.23 2.07 -11.56
C ALA A 120 18.30 1.95 -10.47
N LYS A 121 18.44 2.95 -9.60
CA LYS A 121 19.41 2.93 -8.49
C LYS A 121 19.06 1.83 -7.47
N LEU A 122 17.78 1.75 -7.04
CA LEU A 122 17.33 0.72 -6.11
C LEU A 122 17.49 -0.68 -6.68
N ASP A 123 17.19 -0.88 -7.97
CA ASP A 123 17.37 -2.17 -8.65
C ASP A 123 18.85 -2.59 -8.71
N ALA A 124 19.75 -1.65 -9.05
CA ALA A 124 21.17 -1.91 -9.09
C ALA A 124 21.76 -2.26 -7.73
N GLU A 125 21.41 -1.49 -6.69
CA GLU A 125 21.87 -1.74 -5.31
C GLU A 125 21.35 -3.07 -4.78
N ALA A 126 20.06 -3.37 -4.99
CA ALA A 126 19.48 -4.64 -4.57
C ALA A 126 20.17 -5.85 -5.24
N LYS A 127 20.53 -5.73 -6.54
CA LYS A 127 21.31 -6.75 -7.25
C LYS A 127 22.73 -6.87 -6.72
N THR A 128 23.38 -5.76 -6.37
CA THR A 128 24.72 -5.73 -5.80
C THR A 128 24.79 -6.50 -4.49
N TRP A 129 23.78 -6.33 -3.63
CA TRP A 129 23.70 -6.99 -2.33
C TRP A 129 23.00 -8.35 -2.38
N GLY A 130 22.52 -8.79 -3.54
CA GLY A 130 21.87 -10.10 -3.70
C GLY A 130 20.50 -10.21 -3.04
N VAL A 131 19.82 -9.10 -2.81
CA VAL A 131 18.51 -9.01 -2.13
C VAL A 131 17.43 -8.45 -3.03
N ALA A 132 16.17 -8.58 -2.65
CA ALA A 132 15.03 -8.07 -3.39
C ALA A 132 14.24 -7.05 -2.58
N LEU A 133 13.61 -6.07 -3.26
CA LEU A 133 12.68 -5.14 -2.64
C LEU A 133 11.40 -5.00 -3.45
N VAL A 134 10.28 -4.74 -2.77
CA VAL A 134 8.95 -4.54 -3.37
C VAL A 134 8.13 -3.52 -2.60
N GLY A 135 7.43 -2.65 -3.33
CA GLY A 135 6.34 -1.82 -2.78
C GLY A 135 5.01 -2.55 -2.91
N THR A 136 4.21 -2.62 -1.84
CA THR A 136 2.90 -3.27 -1.85
C THR A 136 1.99 -2.78 -0.75
N GLY A 137 0.70 -3.07 -0.90
CA GLY A 137 -0.37 -2.74 0.03
C GLY A 137 -1.71 -3.17 -0.55
N VAL A 138 -2.80 -2.68 0.02
CA VAL A 138 -4.13 -2.96 -0.54
C VAL A 138 -4.35 -2.20 -1.85
N ASN A 139 -3.82 -0.96 -1.95
CA ASN A 139 -3.88 -0.10 -3.12
C ASN A 139 -2.87 1.06 -2.98
N PRO A 140 -1.82 1.09 -3.81
CA PRO A 140 -1.41 0.11 -4.84
C PRO A 140 -0.85 -1.18 -4.21
N GLY A 141 -0.79 -2.24 -5.02
CA GLY A 141 -0.15 -3.51 -4.69
C GLY A 141 -1.08 -4.73 -4.77
N PHE A 142 -2.41 -4.56 -4.65
CA PHE A 142 -3.31 -5.70 -4.71
C PHE A 142 -4.62 -5.43 -5.47
N VAL A 143 -5.58 -4.68 -4.91
CA VAL A 143 -6.96 -4.63 -5.42
C VAL A 143 -7.04 -4.02 -6.82
N MET A 144 -6.34 -2.91 -7.06
CA MET A 144 -6.45 -2.16 -8.31
C MET A 144 -5.37 -2.52 -9.34
N ASP A 145 -4.49 -3.48 -9.02
CA ASP A 145 -3.41 -3.93 -9.90
C ASP A 145 -3.21 -5.45 -9.88
N LYS A 146 -2.59 -6.05 -8.85
CA LYS A 146 -2.31 -7.49 -8.80
C LYS A 146 -3.55 -8.36 -9.05
N LEU A 147 -4.70 -8.00 -8.47
CA LEU A 147 -5.94 -8.75 -8.63
C LEU A 147 -6.50 -8.62 -10.05
N VAL A 148 -6.34 -7.44 -10.68
CA VAL A 148 -6.64 -7.21 -12.10
C VAL A 148 -5.82 -8.15 -12.98
N LEU A 149 -4.51 -8.21 -12.75
CA LEU A 149 -3.60 -9.10 -13.49
C LEU A 149 -3.93 -10.57 -13.24
N THR A 150 -4.28 -10.93 -12.02
CA THR A 150 -4.68 -12.31 -11.69
C THR A 150 -5.95 -12.72 -12.42
N LEU A 151 -6.96 -11.84 -12.47
CA LEU A 151 -8.22 -12.10 -13.19
C LEU A 151 -8.00 -12.24 -14.69
N SER A 152 -7.09 -11.43 -15.26
CA SER A 152 -6.79 -11.44 -16.70
C SER A 152 -6.25 -12.79 -17.20
N ALA A 153 -5.69 -13.63 -16.31
CA ALA A 153 -5.19 -14.96 -16.68
C ALA A 153 -6.26 -15.89 -17.28
N ALA A 154 -7.55 -15.59 -17.08
CA ALA A 154 -8.66 -16.34 -17.65
C ALA A 154 -9.14 -15.79 -19.02
N ALA A 155 -8.46 -14.79 -19.59
CA ALA A 155 -8.79 -14.20 -20.88
C ALA A 155 -7.67 -14.43 -21.90
N GLN A 156 -8.05 -14.61 -23.17
CA GLN A 156 -7.11 -14.70 -24.30
C GLN A 156 -6.61 -13.32 -24.73
N ARG A 157 -7.42 -12.28 -24.53
CA ARG A 157 -7.10 -10.90 -24.88
C ARG A 157 -7.85 -9.94 -23.97
N ILE A 158 -7.18 -8.88 -23.53
CA ILE A 158 -7.78 -7.75 -22.82
C ILE A 158 -7.64 -6.50 -23.70
N GLU A 159 -8.73 -5.75 -23.85
CA GLU A 159 -8.82 -4.51 -24.63
C GLU A 159 -8.85 -3.28 -23.74
N SER A 160 -9.46 -3.38 -22.56
CA SER A 160 -9.53 -2.34 -21.56
C SER A 160 -9.83 -2.90 -20.17
N ALA A 161 -9.48 -2.14 -19.13
CA ALA A 161 -9.74 -2.45 -17.74
C ALA A 161 -10.41 -1.27 -17.04
N ARG A 162 -11.47 -1.55 -16.29
CA ARG A 162 -12.12 -0.60 -15.37
C ARG A 162 -12.07 -1.16 -13.96
N VAL A 163 -11.60 -0.35 -13.02
CA VAL A 163 -11.54 -0.72 -11.60
C VAL A 163 -12.19 0.38 -10.77
N THR A 164 -13.15 0.01 -9.96
CA THR A 164 -13.85 0.94 -9.05
C THR A 164 -13.70 0.43 -7.63
N ARG A 165 -13.27 1.32 -6.74
CA ARG A 165 -13.15 1.04 -5.32
C ARG A 165 -13.94 2.08 -4.53
N ILE A 166 -14.98 1.63 -3.81
CA ILE A 166 -15.81 2.48 -2.93
C ILE A 166 -15.59 2.04 -1.49
N VAL A 167 -15.09 2.97 -0.66
CA VAL A 167 -14.73 2.72 0.74
C VAL A 167 -15.55 3.61 1.66
N ASP A 168 -16.24 3.00 2.63
CA ASP A 168 -16.83 3.77 3.73
C ASP A 168 -15.73 4.20 4.72
N ALA A 169 -15.50 5.52 4.78
CA ALA A 169 -14.57 6.11 5.73
C ALA A 169 -15.20 6.39 7.11
N GLY A 170 -16.51 6.20 7.26
CA GLY A 170 -17.22 6.51 8.50
C GLY A 170 -16.77 5.68 9.69
N GLN A 171 -16.31 4.46 9.46
CA GLN A 171 -15.79 3.55 10.49
C GLN A 171 -14.27 3.66 10.68
N ARG A 172 -13.62 4.58 9.96
CA ARG A 172 -12.17 4.74 10.03
C ARG A 172 -11.79 5.79 11.07
N ARG A 173 -10.59 5.67 11.64
CA ARG A 173 -10.03 6.61 12.62
C ARG A 173 -10.05 8.06 12.10
N LEU A 174 -10.19 9.02 13.02
CA LEU A 174 -10.27 10.46 12.73
C LEU A 174 -9.18 10.98 11.78
N PRO A 175 -7.88 10.63 11.93
CA PRO A 175 -6.85 11.13 11.02
C PRO A 175 -7.08 10.74 9.56
N LEU A 176 -7.69 9.58 9.29
CA LEU A 176 -8.03 9.21 7.92
C LEU A 176 -9.21 10.04 7.40
N GLN A 177 -10.27 10.24 8.21
CA GLN A 177 -11.41 11.08 7.83
C GLN A 177 -10.96 12.51 7.52
N GLN A 178 -10.01 13.05 8.29
CA GLN A 178 -9.41 14.36 8.02
C GLN A 178 -8.54 14.36 6.76
N LYS A 179 -7.73 13.32 6.55
CA LYS A 179 -6.85 13.18 5.37
C LYS A 179 -7.63 13.19 4.05
N ILE A 180 -8.83 12.64 4.04
CA ILE A 180 -9.72 12.63 2.86
C ILE A 180 -10.60 13.88 2.74
N GLY A 181 -10.43 14.86 3.62
CA GLY A 181 -11.14 16.14 3.58
C GLY A 181 -12.59 16.09 4.06
N ALA A 182 -12.99 15.07 4.85
CA ALA A 182 -14.33 14.98 5.37
C ALA A 182 -14.63 16.16 6.32
N GLY A 183 -15.78 16.83 6.12
CA GLY A 183 -16.22 17.99 6.90
C GLY A 183 -15.75 19.35 6.37
N LEU A 184 -14.88 19.40 5.38
CA LEU A 184 -14.47 20.66 4.74
C LEU A 184 -15.59 21.21 3.84
N SER A 185 -15.58 22.53 3.58
CA SER A 185 -16.32 23.09 2.45
C SER A 185 -15.73 22.59 1.13
N VAL A 186 -16.50 22.66 0.04
CA VAL A 186 -16.01 22.24 -1.29
C VAL A 186 -14.82 23.10 -1.74
N GLU A 187 -14.83 24.38 -1.41
CA GLU A 187 -13.77 25.34 -1.72
C GLU A 187 -12.47 24.99 -0.97
N GLU A 188 -12.54 24.80 0.36
CA GLU A 188 -11.38 24.40 1.17
C GLU A 188 -10.82 23.04 0.74
N PHE A 189 -11.69 22.10 0.34
CA PHE A 189 -11.27 20.82 -0.21
C PHE A 189 -10.43 21.00 -1.46
N ARG A 190 -10.91 21.81 -2.45
CA ARG A 190 -10.20 22.07 -3.69
C ARG A 190 -8.88 22.81 -3.47
N GLU A 191 -8.83 23.76 -2.54
CA GLU A 191 -7.58 24.43 -2.16
C GLU A 191 -6.55 23.43 -1.61
N LYS A 192 -6.99 22.48 -0.75
CA LYS A 192 -6.10 21.45 -0.21
C LYS A 192 -5.66 20.42 -1.27
N VAL A 193 -6.50 20.13 -2.26
CA VAL A 193 -6.10 19.32 -3.42
C VAL A 193 -5.06 20.05 -4.25
N ALA A 194 -5.27 21.33 -4.57
CA ALA A 194 -4.32 22.14 -5.31
C ALA A 194 -2.97 22.28 -4.57
N GLY A 195 -3.00 22.34 -3.24
CA GLY A 195 -1.82 22.34 -2.36
C GLY A 195 -1.18 20.95 -2.15
N GLY A 196 -1.71 19.87 -2.76
CA GLY A 196 -1.17 18.52 -2.62
C GLY A 196 -1.43 17.84 -1.27
N VAL A 197 -2.26 18.44 -0.41
CA VAL A 197 -2.56 17.92 0.94
C VAL A 197 -3.57 16.77 0.91
N ILE A 198 -4.59 16.88 0.04
CA ILE A 198 -5.58 15.82 -0.16
C ILE A 198 -5.24 15.08 -1.43
N LYS A 199 -4.75 13.85 -1.28
CA LYS A 199 -4.44 12.93 -2.36
C LYS A 199 -4.31 11.51 -1.82
N HIS A 200 -4.84 10.53 -2.55
CA HIS A 200 -4.47 9.13 -2.38
C HIS A 200 -3.35 8.80 -3.38
N HIS A 201 -2.22 8.31 -2.88
CA HIS A 201 -1.08 7.95 -3.73
C HIS A 201 -1.28 6.56 -4.32
N GLY A 202 -0.76 6.33 -5.54
CA GLY A 202 -0.64 5.01 -6.12
C GLY A 202 -1.61 4.66 -7.24
N LEU A 203 -2.65 5.48 -7.54
CA LEU A 203 -3.52 5.21 -8.70
C LEU A 203 -2.75 5.26 -10.03
N PRO A 204 -1.95 6.28 -10.32
CA PRO A 204 -1.12 6.30 -11.53
C PRO A 204 -0.15 5.13 -11.62
N GLU A 205 0.42 4.71 -10.49
CA GLU A 205 1.33 3.56 -10.38
C GLU A 205 0.60 2.25 -10.73
N SER A 206 -0.63 2.05 -10.23
CA SER A 206 -1.46 0.89 -10.59
C SER A 206 -1.86 0.91 -12.07
N VAL A 207 -2.26 2.08 -12.62
CA VAL A 207 -2.53 2.22 -14.07
C VAL A 207 -1.31 1.82 -14.90
N ALA A 208 -0.12 2.32 -14.54
CA ALA A 208 1.12 2.01 -15.23
C ALA A 208 1.44 0.50 -15.17
N MET A 209 1.35 -0.11 -13.99
CA MET A 209 1.59 -1.55 -13.80
C MET A 209 0.65 -2.40 -14.65
N VAL A 210 -0.65 -2.10 -14.63
CA VAL A 210 -1.67 -2.84 -15.40
C VAL A 210 -1.44 -2.65 -16.91
N SER A 211 -1.17 -1.41 -17.35
CA SER A 211 -0.85 -1.11 -18.74
C SER A 211 0.32 -1.94 -19.27
N ASP A 212 1.43 -1.89 -18.57
CA ASP A 212 2.67 -2.52 -19.02
C ASP A 212 2.59 -4.05 -18.92
N ALA A 213 1.83 -4.58 -17.96
CA ALA A 213 1.64 -6.02 -17.82
C ALA A 213 0.67 -6.60 -18.88
N LEU A 214 -0.38 -5.87 -19.25
CA LEU A 214 -1.38 -6.32 -20.21
C LEU A 214 -1.10 -5.87 -21.65
N GLY A 215 -0.04 -5.09 -21.88
CA GLY A 215 0.31 -4.59 -23.21
C GLY A 215 -0.69 -3.59 -23.79
N LEU A 216 -1.37 -2.80 -22.94
CA LEU A 216 -2.39 -1.85 -23.36
C LEU A 216 -1.83 -0.56 -23.97
N ALA A 217 -0.49 -0.42 -24.04
CA ALA A 217 0.23 0.65 -24.71
C ALA A 217 -0.17 2.07 -24.26
N VAL A 218 -0.49 2.25 -22.96
CA VAL A 218 -0.83 3.55 -22.39
C VAL A 218 0.37 4.49 -22.49
N ASP A 219 0.17 5.62 -23.21
CA ASP A 219 1.18 6.67 -23.43
C ASP A 219 0.94 7.90 -22.54
N GLU A 220 -0.29 8.09 -22.04
CA GLU A 220 -0.66 9.18 -21.16
C GLU A 220 -1.44 8.68 -19.94
N ILE A 221 -1.08 9.15 -18.75
CA ILE A 221 -1.84 8.91 -17.51
C ILE A 221 -2.30 10.23 -16.95
N THR A 222 -3.61 10.40 -16.80
CA THR A 222 -4.22 11.59 -16.20
C THR A 222 -4.84 11.24 -14.86
N GLU A 223 -4.90 12.23 -13.95
CA GLU A 223 -5.49 12.09 -12.63
C GLU A 223 -6.37 13.29 -12.29
N THR A 224 -7.53 13.03 -11.71
CA THR A 224 -8.44 14.06 -11.21
C THR A 224 -8.88 13.72 -9.79
N ILE A 225 -8.99 14.75 -8.94
CA ILE A 225 -9.40 14.61 -7.54
C ILE A 225 -10.49 15.64 -7.26
N GLU A 226 -11.68 15.18 -6.92
CA GLU A 226 -12.83 16.00 -6.58
C GLU A 226 -13.44 15.55 -5.23
N PRO A 227 -14.19 16.43 -4.53
CA PRO A 227 -14.89 16.02 -3.33
C PRO A 227 -16.09 15.13 -3.67
N VAL A 228 -16.34 14.11 -2.84
CA VAL A 228 -17.69 13.55 -2.72
C VAL A 228 -18.51 14.51 -1.85
N VAL A 229 -19.54 15.13 -2.41
CA VAL A 229 -20.38 16.08 -1.69
C VAL A 229 -21.47 15.33 -0.93
N ALA A 230 -21.64 15.62 0.37
CA ALA A 230 -22.66 15.00 1.19
C ALA A 230 -24.08 15.45 0.75
N ALA A 231 -24.90 14.50 0.30
CA ALA A 231 -26.29 14.76 -0.09
C ALA A 231 -27.23 14.99 1.11
N LYS A 232 -26.78 14.65 2.32
CA LYS A 232 -27.45 14.86 3.61
C LYS A 232 -26.40 14.91 4.71
N ARG A 233 -26.80 15.42 5.88
CA ARG A 233 -25.94 15.37 7.07
C ARG A 233 -25.55 13.93 7.42
N VAL A 234 -24.26 13.69 7.64
CA VAL A 234 -23.71 12.38 8.06
C VAL A 234 -22.92 12.57 9.34
N ARG A 235 -23.12 11.67 10.30
CA ARG A 235 -22.40 11.68 11.59
C ARG A 235 -21.60 10.39 11.74
N THR A 236 -20.36 10.54 12.18
CA THR A 236 -19.49 9.42 12.62
C THR A 236 -19.25 9.51 14.12
N GLU A 237 -18.46 8.60 14.66
CA GLU A 237 -17.96 8.69 16.03
C GLU A 237 -17.12 9.97 16.26
N PHE A 238 -16.43 10.46 15.23
CA PHE A 238 -15.37 11.46 15.36
C PHE A 238 -15.76 12.85 14.84
N LEU A 239 -16.64 12.92 13.82
CA LEU A 239 -17.00 14.18 13.19
C LEU A 239 -18.40 14.15 12.58
N GLU A 240 -18.91 15.34 12.27
CA GLU A 240 -20.16 15.56 11.56
C GLU A 240 -19.87 16.25 10.22
N VAL A 241 -20.41 15.70 9.14
CA VAL A 241 -20.36 16.30 7.80
C VAL A 241 -21.72 16.90 7.51
N ALA A 242 -21.76 18.21 7.28
CA ALA A 242 -22.99 18.91 6.91
C ALA A 242 -23.38 18.57 5.46
N GLU A 243 -24.68 18.69 5.16
CA GLU A 243 -25.17 18.64 3.77
C GLU A 243 -24.48 19.72 2.93
N GLY A 244 -24.05 19.38 1.73
CA GLY A 244 -23.31 20.27 0.83
C GLY A 244 -21.81 20.36 1.10
N SER A 245 -21.30 19.81 2.22
CA SER A 245 -19.87 19.75 2.52
C SER A 245 -19.20 18.52 1.88
N ALA A 246 -17.88 18.51 1.82
CA ALA A 246 -17.11 17.35 1.37
C ALA A 246 -17.26 16.19 2.37
N ALA A 247 -17.73 15.04 1.91
CA ALA A 247 -17.78 13.81 2.68
C ALA A 247 -16.49 13.00 2.55
N GLY A 248 -15.65 13.30 1.58
CA GLY A 248 -14.40 12.63 1.29
C GLY A 248 -13.93 12.85 -0.14
N VAL A 249 -13.06 11.96 -0.62
CA VAL A 249 -12.37 12.08 -1.91
C VAL A 249 -13.00 11.16 -2.97
N HIS A 250 -13.11 11.70 -4.18
CA HIS A 250 -13.35 10.98 -5.42
C HIS A 250 -12.17 11.21 -6.36
N GLN A 251 -11.37 10.21 -6.56
CA GLN A 251 -10.14 10.26 -7.34
C GLN A 251 -10.22 9.29 -8.51
N ILE A 252 -9.86 9.77 -9.70
CA ILE A 252 -9.88 8.98 -10.91
C ILE A 252 -8.52 9.10 -11.59
N ALA A 253 -7.94 7.96 -11.96
CA ALA A 253 -6.80 7.88 -12.86
C ALA A 253 -7.22 7.20 -14.16
N ARG A 254 -6.83 7.78 -15.31
CA ARG A 254 -7.09 7.23 -16.64
C ARG A 254 -5.79 6.96 -17.36
N GLY A 255 -5.70 5.79 -17.99
CA GLY A 255 -4.65 5.45 -18.93
C GLY A 255 -5.16 5.56 -20.36
N LEU A 256 -4.56 6.46 -21.12
CA LEU A 256 -4.91 6.69 -22.52
C LEU A 256 -3.85 6.09 -23.45
N ALA A 257 -4.26 5.50 -24.55
CA ALA A 257 -3.41 5.04 -25.65
C ALA A 257 -3.90 5.68 -26.94
N ALA A 258 -3.08 6.55 -27.56
CA ALA A 258 -3.46 7.36 -28.72
C ALA A 258 -4.80 8.09 -28.52
N GLY A 259 -5.02 8.66 -27.34
CA GLY A 259 -6.21 9.40 -26.96
C GLY A 259 -7.43 8.54 -26.59
N GLN A 260 -7.34 7.20 -26.66
CA GLN A 260 -8.42 6.28 -26.26
C GLN A 260 -8.20 5.78 -24.83
N GLU A 261 -9.24 5.86 -23.98
CA GLU A 261 -9.22 5.32 -22.64
C GLU A 261 -9.11 3.79 -22.67
N LYS A 262 -8.00 3.24 -22.18
CA LYS A 262 -7.75 1.80 -22.04
C LYS A 262 -7.87 1.34 -20.60
N ILE A 263 -7.54 2.20 -19.66
CA ILE A 263 -7.62 1.92 -18.23
C ILE A 263 -8.36 3.06 -17.54
N TYR A 264 -9.33 2.70 -16.72
CA TYR A 264 -10.04 3.61 -15.84
C TYR A 264 -9.98 3.06 -14.41
N MET A 265 -9.39 3.82 -13.50
CA MET A 265 -9.33 3.48 -12.09
C MET A 265 -9.98 4.57 -11.26
N GLU A 266 -10.94 4.20 -10.44
CA GLU A 266 -11.75 5.09 -9.63
C GLU A 266 -11.67 4.69 -8.16
N LEU A 267 -11.32 5.64 -7.30
CA LEU A 267 -11.36 5.50 -5.85
C LEU A 267 -12.32 6.54 -5.28
N GLN A 268 -13.37 6.06 -4.64
CA GLN A 268 -14.24 6.86 -3.79
C GLN A 268 -14.02 6.45 -2.34
N MET A 269 -13.55 7.37 -1.51
CA MET A 269 -13.37 7.14 -0.07
C MET A 269 -14.06 8.28 0.68
N TYR A 270 -15.21 8.00 1.27
CA TYR A 270 -16.01 9.03 1.90
C TYR A 270 -16.86 8.50 3.06
N VAL A 271 -17.24 9.41 3.93
CA VAL A 271 -18.11 9.12 5.08
C VAL A 271 -19.56 8.93 4.62
N GLY A 272 -20.18 7.82 5.02
CA GLY A 272 -21.56 7.52 4.70
C GLY A 272 -21.76 6.83 3.34
N ALA A 273 -20.75 6.14 2.84
CA ALA A 273 -20.88 5.30 1.65
C ALA A 273 -21.92 4.19 1.89
N THR A 274 -22.90 4.10 0.98
CA THR A 274 -24.04 3.17 1.13
C THR A 274 -23.82 1.81 0.48
N ASP A 275 -22.83 1.70 -0.41
CA ASP A 275 -22.55 0.46 -1.14
C ASP A 275 -21.02 0.30 -1.33
N PRO A 276 -20.29 0.10 -0.21
CA PRO A 276 -18.85 -0.16 -0.28
C PRO A 276 -18.57 -1.43 -1.09
N ARG A 277 -17.65 -1.35 -2.04
CA ARG A 277 -17.24 -2.50 -2.87
C ARG A 277 -15.95 -2.23 -3.62
N ASP A 278 -15.30 -3.30 -4.03
CA ASP A 278 -14.25 -3.27 -5.05
C ASP A 278 -14.78 -4.01 -6.28
N THR A 279 -14.71 -3.39 -7.47
CA THR A 279 -15.17 -3.99 -8.73
C THR A 279 -14.08 -3.90 -9.78
N ILE A 280 -13.82 -5.01 -10.48
CA ILE A 280 -12.91 -5.11 -11.61
C ILE A 280 -13.70 -5.58 -12.80
N GLU A 281 -13.64 -4.83 -13.91
CA GLU A 281 -14.27 -5.17 -15.17
C GLU A 281 -13.18 -5.17 -16.27
N LEU A 282 -12.97 -6.33 -16.88
CA LEU A 282 -12.04 -6.50 -17.98
C LEU A 282 -12.84 -6.73 -19.27
N ARG A 283 -12.69 -5.83 -20.23
CA ARG A 283 -13.23 -6.02 -21.57
C ARG A 283 -12.21 -6.77 -22.41
N GLY A 284 -12.63 -7.85 -23.02
CA GLY A 284 -11.73 -8.71 -23.80
C GLY A 284 -12.43 -10.00 -24.26
N GLU A 285 -11.66 -11.07 -24.43
CA GLU A 285 -12.15 -12.37 -24.89
C GLU A 285 -11.70 -13.49 -23.92
N PRO A 286 -12.63 -13.99 -23.06
CA PRO A 286 -13.94 -13.42 -22.75
C PRO A 286 -13.80 -12.13 -21.91
N SER A 287 -14.85 -11.31 -21.85
CA SER A 287 -14.96 -10.26 -20.86
C SER A 287 -15.20 -10.85 -19.48
N LEU A 288 -14.58 -10.26 -18.46
CA LEU A 288 -14.61 -10.76 -17.09
C LEU A 288 -15.03 -9.65 -16.11
N SER A 289 -15.75 -10.03 -15.07
CA SER A 289 -16.09 -9.11 -13.98
C SER A 289 -15.92 -9.81 -12.64
N LEU A 290 -15.38 -9.06 -11.66
CA LEU A 290 -15.23 -9.49 -10.28
C LEU A 290 -15.72 -8.38 -9.37
N THR A 291 -16.54 -8.72 -8.38
CA THR A 291 -16.95 -7.77 -7.32
C THR A 291 -16.67 -8.38 -5.95
N ILE A 292 -16.08 -7.57 -5.07
CA ILE A 292 -15.93 -7.87 -3.64
C ILE A 292 -16.94 -7.00 -2.90
N PRO A 293 -18.10 -7.54 -2.50
CA PRO A 293 -19.10 -6.80 -1.71
C PRO A 293 -18.52 -6.35 -0.38
N GLY A 294 -18.87 -5.14 0.06
CA GLY A 294 -18.29 -4.52 1.26
C GLY A 294 -16.90 -3.93 1.05
N GLY A 295 -16.24 -4.27 -0.05
CA GLY A 295 -14.88 -3.85 -0.36
C GLY A 295 -13.81 -4.42 0.57
N THR A 296 -12.56 -4.13 0.28
CA THR A 296 -11.41 -4.60 1.05
C THR A 296 -11.00 -3.54 2.08
N HIS A 297 -10.98 -3.91 3.37
CA HIS A 297 -10.63 -2.97 4.43
C HIS A 297 -9.16 -2.53 4.37
N GLY A 298 -8.90 -1.21 4.23
CA GLY A 298 -7.58 -0.67 3.91
C GLY A 298 -6.45 -1.10 4.84
N ASP A 299 -6.56 -0.80 6.14
CA ASP A 299 -5.45 -1.03 7.10
C ASP A 299 -5.21 -2.53 7.34
N THR A 300 -6.28 -3.30 7.52
CA THR A 300 -6.20 -4.76 7.77
C THR A 300 -5.66 -5.50 6.55
N ALA A 301 -6.16 -5.17 5.35
CA ALA A 301 -5.70 -5.82 4.13
C ALA A 301 -4.25 -5.43 3.79
N THR A 302 -3.86 -4.16 3.98
CA THR A 302 -2.47 -3.75 3.78
C THR A 302 -1.53 -4.58 4.67
N ALA A 303 -1.84 -4.70 5.96
CA ALA A 303 -1.03 -5.53 6.85
C ALA A 303 -0.97 -6.99 6.40
N ALA A 304 -2.11 -7.57 6.00
CA ALA A 304 -2.16 -8.94 5.52
C ALA A 304 -1.34 -9.14 4.24
N ILE A 305 -1.49 -8.25 3.25
CA ILE A 305 -0.79 -8.34 1.95
C ILE A 305 0.73 -8.23 2.17
N VAL A 306 1.20 -7.24 2.94
CA VAL A 306 2.63 -7.06 3.25
C VAL A 306 3.19 -8.33 3.90
N VAL A 307 2.55 -8.84 4.95
CA VAL A 307 3.04 -10.03 5.68
C VAL A 307 2.98 -11.29 4.83
N ASN A 308 1.93 -11.46 4.01
CA ASN A 308 1.81 -12.61 3.12
C ASN A 308 2.78 -12.53 1.92
N THR A 309 3.32 -11.36 1.60
CA THR A 309 4.33 -11.17 0.55
C THR A 309 5.74 -11.58 1.01
N ILE A 310 6.01 -11.61 2.31
CA ILE A 310 7.34 -11.93 2.87
C ILE A 310 7.96 -13.21 2.28
N PRO A 311 7.28 -14.37 2.24
CA PRO A 311 7.90 -15.57 1.67
C PRO A 311 8.26 -15.42 0.19
N ALA A 312 7.40 -14.77 -0.58
CA ALA A 312 7.59 -14.60 -2.02
C ALA A 312 8.76 -13.67 -2.35
N ILE A 313 8.98 -12.61 -1.57
CA ILE A 313 10.09 -11.68 -1.81
C ILE A 313 11.42 -12.28 -1.35
N LEU A 314 11.44 -13.10 -0.31
CA LEU A 314 12.64 -13.82 0.13
C LEU A 314 13.12 -14.84 -0.90
N ASP A 315 12.21 -15.42 -1.68
CA ASP A 315 12.51 -16.38 -2.75
C ASP A 315 12.69 -15.71 -4.13
N ALA A 316 12.46 -14.39 -4.22
CA ALA A 316 12.52 -13.66 -5.48
C ALA A 316 13.97 -13.43 -5.95
N PRO A 317 14.22 -13.36 -7.26
CA PRO A 317 15.53 -12.91 -7.77
C PRO A 317 15.86 -11.51 -7.24
N ALA A 318 17.13 -11.25 -6.97
CA ALA A 318 17.61 -9.95 -6.51
C ALA A 318 17.23 -8.80 -7.46
N GLY A 319 16.92 -7.64 -6.90
CA GLY A 319 16.54 -6.42 -7.63
C GLY A 319 15.21 -5.82 -7.14
N LEU A 320 14.82 -4.73 -7.77
CA LEU A 320 13.51 -4.11 -7.58
C LEU A 320 12.42 -4.97 -8.24
N ARG A 321 11.47 -5.43 -7.43
CA ARG A 321 10.33 -6.23 -7.85
C ARG A 321 9.05 -5.42 -7.70
N THR A 322 8.06 -5.81 -8.49
CA THR A 322 6.69 -5.33 -8.34
C THR A 322 5.77 -6.51 -8.02
N MET A 323 4.56 -6.22 -7.62
CA MET A 323 3.57 -7.28 -7.41
C MET A 323 3.26 -8.08 -8.69
N ARG A 324 3.53 -7.52 -9.87
CA ARG A 324 3.47 -8.22 -11.16
C ARG A 324 4.45 -9.39 -11.23
N ASP A 325 5.65 -9.22 -10.67
CA ASP A 325 6.76 -10.16 -10.79
C ASP A 325 6.71 -11.30 -9.77
N LEU A 326 5.95 -11.10 -8.68
CA LEU A 326 5.80 -12.10 -7.62
C LEU A 326 4.67 -13.08 -7.92
N PRO A 327 4.72 -14.32 -7.39
CA PRO A 327 3.59 -15.25 -7.46
C PRO A 327 2.36 -14.70 -6.73
N ILE A 328 1.24 -15.42 -6.77
CA ILE A 328 0.09 -15.09 -5.93
C ILE A 328 0.47 -15.33 -4.46
N CYS A 329 0.53 -14.25 -3.68
CA CYS A 329 0.78 -14.31 -2.25
C CYS A 329 -0.55 -14.60 -1.55
N PHE A 330 -0.63 -15.69 -0.82
CA PHE A 330 -1.83 -16.10 -0.11
C PHE A 330 -1.52 -16.39 1.36
N LEU A 331 -2.56 -16.37 2.18
CA LEU A 331 -2.43 -16.72 3.59
C LEU A 331 -1.96 -18.18 3.72
N PRO A 332 -0.74 -18.42 4.26
CA PRO A 332 -0.29 -19.79 4.49
C PRO A 332 -1.15 -20.45 5.58
N PRO A 333 -1.33 -21.78 5.54
CA PRO A 333 -2.06 -22.48 6.59
C PRO A 333 -1.48 -22.12 7.96
N SER A 334 -2.34 -21.71 8.89
CA SER A 334 -1.94 -21.63 10.29
C SER A 334 -1.43 -23.02 10.68
N ALA A 335 -0.21 -23.11 11.22
CA ALA A 335 0.24 -24.38 11.80
C ALA A 335 -0.88 -24.86 12.74
N LYS A 336 -1.41 -26.08 12.48
CA LYS A 336 -2.39 -26.68 13.39
C LYS A 336 -1.85 -26.60 14.82
N PRO A 337 -2.71 -26.28 15.80
CA PRO A 337 -2.30 -26.17 17.19
C PRO A 337 -1.60 -27.41 17.68
#